data_09583e191871fdd5d2ae9d01415c217c
#
_entry.id   09583e191871fdd5d2ae9d01415c217c
#
_cell.length_a   1.000
_cell.length_b   1.000
_cell.length_c   1.000
_cell.angle_alpha   90.00
_cell.angle_beta   90.00
_cell.angle_gamma   90.00
#
_symmetry.space_group_name_H-M   'P 1'
#
loop_
_entity.id
_entity.type
_entity.pdbx_description
1 polymer ?
#
loop_
_entity_poly.entity_id
_entity_poly.type
_entity_poly.pdbx_seq_one_letter_code
_entity_poly.pdbx_strand_id
1 'polypeptide(L)'
;MPAAQHRFAQVWCSSQALGDSAAGRAQAIAGRLAEHLGVTADRSGFSSVDPDLIVESQERATQQPDAKGLAVVRGLLQEGVGLGPVVDGDLIPRPTLESLRAGVGGDKSLVIGANDDEFTMITMGSKILRFVPARLALAALGAPGRVASAYLEDNRAVRRRGTGMLVGRYVTDHTFRAGVARVADARARASREADAGGSAAPTWLYRLSWVSPTHGIALHCLDVPFVFDVLDAPRVTEIAGSAPPRGLADAMHGSAVAFLRDGNPGWPSAPEGRRGPSRVFDIGSSAPDVVPDAYASVSALG
;
A
#
# COMPACT_ATOMS: atom_id res chain seq x y z
N MET A 1 15.75 0.62 7.27
CA MET A 1 17.09 0.05 7.60
C MET A 1 18.10 1.18 7.75
N PRO A 2 18.56 1.51 8.96
CA PRO A 2 19.56 2.58 9.17
C PRO A 2 20.87 2.30 8.41
N ALA A 3 21.33 1.05 8.41
CA ALA A 3 22.57 0.65 7.75
C ALA A 3 22.58 0.84 6.21
N ALA A 4 21.43 0.97 5.57
CA ALA A 4 21.34 1.09 4.11
C ALA A 4 21.18 2.54 3.63
N GLN A 5 21.14 3.55 4.51
CA GLN A 5 20.84 4.94 4.15
C GLN A 5 21.84 5.54 3.14
N HIS A 6 23.09 5.08 3.13
CA HIS A 6 24.13 5.53 2.20
C HIS A 6 24.02 4.91 0.78
N ARG A 7 23.09 3.96 0.57
CA ARG A 7 22.96 3.22 -0.69
C ARG A 7 22.04 3.88 -1.71
N PHE A 8 21.24 4.87 -1.31
CA PHE A 8 20.28 5.54 -2.19
C PHE A 8 20.15 7.01 -1.81
N ALA A 9 19.79 7.84 -2.77
CA ALA A 9 19.60 9.28 -2.60
C ALA A 9 18.12 9.66 -2.43
N GLN A 10 17.24 8.93 -3.09
CA GLN A 10 15.80 9.24 -3.14
C GLN A 10 14.97 7.99 -3.42
N VAL A 11 13.67 8.04 -3.18
CA VAL A 11 12.77 6.89 -3.29
C VAL A 11 11.46 7.27 -3.97
N TRP A 12 11.07 6.52 -5.00
CA TRP A 12 9.70 6.47 -5.49
C TRP A 12 9.05 5.18 -4.98
N CYS A 13 7.97 5.31 -4.20
CA CYS A 13 7.32 4.19 -3.53
C CYS A 13 5.87 4.08 -3.99
N SER A 14 5.55 3.02 -4.73
CA SER A 14 4.21 2.71 -5.23
C SER A 14 3.54 1.67 -4.34
N SER A 15 2.28 1.93 -3.97
CA SER A 15 1.40 0.98 -3.28
C SER A 15 2.03 0.34 -2.04
N GLN A 16 2.65 1.17 -1.19
CA GLN A 16 3.32 0.69 0.00
C GLN A 16 2.34 0.14 1.03
N ALA A 17 2.44 -1.15 1.32
CA ALA A 17 1.90 -1.73 2.55
C ALA A 17 2.93 -1.61 3.67
N LEU A 18 2.52 -1.15 4.86
CA LEU A 18 3.35 -1.20 6.07
C LEU A 18 3.34 -2.64 6.59
N GLY A 19 4.18 -3.48 6.00
CA GLY A 19 4.20 -4.93 6.20
C GLY A 19 5.28 -5.41 7.18
N ASP A 20 5.63 -4.62 8.19
CA ASP A 20 6.60 -5.04 9.21
C ASP A 20 6.11 -6.30 9.94
N SER A 21 6.87 -7.38 9.86
CA SER A 21 6.56 -8.65 10.51
C SER A 21 7.38 -8.82 11.79
N ALA A 22 6.71 -9.23 12.88
CA ALA A 22 7.41 -9.64 14.09
C ALA A 22 8.18 -10.95 13.85
N ALA A 23 9.37 -11.10 14.46
CA ALA A 23 10.21 -12.27 14.29
C ALA A 23 9.49 -13.59 14.63
N GLY A 24 8.69 -13.61 15.70
CA GLY A 24 7.91 -14.80 16.08
C GLY A 24 6.88 -15.23 15.03
N ARG A 25 6.24 -14.26 14.33
CA ARG A 25 5.33 -14.58 13.23
C ARG A 25 6.07 -15.13 12.03
N ALA A 26 7.20 -14.54 11.66
CA ALA A 26 8.04 -15.03 10.56
C ALA A 26 8.52 -16.45 10.84
N GLN A 27 8.96 -16.74 12.07
CA GLN A 27 9.34 -18.09 12.52
C GLN A 27 8.19 -19.09 12.43
N ALA A 28 6.97 -18.70 12.84
CA ALA A 28 5.80 -19.56 12.75
C ALA A 28 5.43 -19.91 11.30
N ILE A 29 5.53 -18.94 10.37
CA ILE A 29 5.31 -19.18 8.93
C ILE A 29 6.40 -20.10 8.39
N ALA A 30 7.67 -19.83 8.71
CA ALA A 30 8.80 -20.66 8.30
C ALA A 30 8.67 -22.10 8.82
N GLY A 31 8.20 -22.29 10.07
CA GLY A 31 7.95 -23.61 10.63
C GLY A 31 6.90 -24.41 9.86
N ARG A 32 5.74 -23.78 9.55
CA ARG A 32 4.70 -24.42 8.73
C ARG A 32 5.16 -24.76 7.32
N LEU A 33 5.95 -23.85 6.70
CA LEU A 33 6.51 -24.08 5.38
C LEU A 33 7.49 -25.26 5.39
N ALA A 34 8.38 -25.31 6.38
CA ALA A 34 9.36 -26.37 6.54
C ALA A 34 8.69 -27.73 6.80
N GLU A 35 7.66 -27.77 7.66
CA GLU A 35 6.86 -28.97 7.91
C GLU A 35 6.20 -29.48 6.62
N HIS A 36 5.62 -28.56 5.82
CA HIS A 36 4.99 -28.93 4.54
C HIS A 36 5.98 -29.47 3.52
N LEU A 37 7.21 -28.94 3.51
CA LEU A 37 8.28 -29.33 2.57
C LEU A 37 9.13 -30.52 3.11
N GLY A 38 8.93 -30.95 4.35
CA GLY A 38 9.69 -32.03 4.98
C GLY A 38 11.16 -31.67 5.26
N VAL A 39 11.47 -30.41 5.55
CA VAL A 39 12.82 -29.91 5.81
C VAL A 39 12.92 -29.22 7.18
N THR A 40 14.14 -28.88 7.61
CA THR A 40 14.35 -28.03 8.80
C THR A 40 14.00 -26.57 8.51
N ALA A 41 13.42 -25.86 9.51
CA ALA A 41 13.04 -24.46 9.39
C ALA A 41 14.26 -23.53 9.54
N ASP A 42 15.29 -23.76 8.74
CA ASP A 42 16.51 -22.98 8.70
C ASP A 42 17.02 -22.79 7.27
N ARG A 43 18.09 -21.99 7.14
CA ARG A 43 18.67 -21.70 5.83
C ARG A 43 19.13 -22.97 5.10
N SER A 44 19.66 -23.94 5.81
CA SER A 44 20.17 -25.18 5.20
C SER A 44 19.02 -26.02 4.64
N GLY A 45 17.95 -26.18 5.42
CA GLY A 45 16.75 -26.90 4.99
C GLY A 45 16.13 -26.28 3.73
N PHE A 46 15.85 -24.97 3.74
CA PHE A 46 15.26 -24.30 2.58
C PHE A 46 16.18 -24.24 1.36
N SER A 47 17.51 -24.16 1.55
CA SER A 47 18.48 -24.17 0.43
C SER A 47 18.55 -25.54 -0.27
N SER A 48 18.03 -26.59 0.32
CA SER A 48 17.96 -27.92 -0.29
C SER A 48 16.71 -28.17 -1.15
N VAL A 49 15.75 -27.23 -1.13
CA VAL A 49 14.46 -27.31 -1.83
C VAL A 49 14.52 -26.51 -3.12
N ASP A 50 13.88 -27.01 -4.18
CA ASP A 50 13.66 -26.26 -5.41
C ASP A 50 12.88 -24.98 -5.10
N PRO A 51 13.34 -23.78 -5.54
CA PRO A 51 12.65 -22.52 -5.33
C PRO A 51 11.18 -22.50 -5.78
N ASP A 52 10.84 -23.19 -6.87
CA ASP A 52 9.46 -23.26 -7.39
C ASP A 52 8.54 -23.98 -6.41
N LEU A 53 9.01 -25.06 -5.77
CA LEU A 53 8.25 -25.74 -4.71
C LEU A 53 8.05 -24.87 -3.47
N ILE A 54 9.02 -24.04 -3.13
CA ILE A 54 8.88 -23.05 -2.03
C ILE A 54 7.76 -22.06 -2.38
N VAL A 55 7.77 -21.51 -3.61
CA VAL A 55 6.76 -20.57 -4.09
C VAL A 55 5.36 -21.20 -4.08
N GLU A 56 5.20 -22.40 -4.61
CA GLU A 56 3.93 -23.13 -4.64
C GLU A 56 3.39 -23.41 -3.22
N SER A 57 4.28 -23.60 -2.25
CA SER A 57 3.92 -23.94 -0.86
C SER A 57 3.62 -22.70 0.00
N GLN A 58 3.97 -21.49 -0.45
CA GLN A 58 3.81 -20.25 0.32
C GLN A 58 2.35 -19.99 0.73
N GLU A 59 1.41 -20.23 -0.18
CA GLU A 59 0.00 -19.96 0.08
C GLU A 59 -0.48 -20.77 1.29
N ARG A 60 -0.15 -22.07 1.34
CA ARG A 60 -0.53 -22.94 2.47
C ARG A 60 0.15 -22.51 3.78
N ALA A 61 1.38 -22.07 3.74
CA ALA A 61 2.13 -21.64 4.93
C ALA A 61 1.62 -20.30 5.49
N THR A 62 1.11 -19.42 4.64
CA THR A 62 0.64 -18.08 5.03
C THR A 62 -0.84 -18.04 5.39
N GLN A 63 -1.66 -18.95 4.86
CA GLN A 63 -3.09 -19.02 5.18
C GLN A 63 -3.31 -19.57 6.59
N GLN A 64 -4.35 -19.06 7.25
CA GLN A 64 -4.90 -19.69 8.44
C GLN A 64 -5.81 -20.85 8.00
N PRO A 65 -5.54 -22.09 8.40
CA PRO A 65 -6.20 -23.30 7.85
C PRO A 65 -7.73 -23.27 7.87
N ASP A 66 -8.32 -22.60 8.86
CA ASP A 66 -9.77 -22.59 9.10
C ASP A 66 -10.45 -21.27 8.73
N ALA A 67 -9.71 -20.26 8.24
CA ALA A 67 -10.28 -18.97 7.93
C ALA A 67 -10.99 -18.98 6.57
N LYS A 68 -12.26 -18.55 6.52
CA LYS A 68 -13.07 -18.42 5.30
C LYS A 68 -13.76 -17.07 5.23
N GLY A 69 -13.98 -16.57 4.01
CA GLY A 69 -14.74 -15.34 3.78
C GLY A 69 -14.15 -14.12 4.50
N LEU A 70 -14.95 -13.41 5.29
CA LEU A 70 -14.49 -12.20 6.01
C LEU A 70 -13.44 -12.49 7.08
N ALA A 71 -13.29 -13.74 7.57
CA ALA A 71 -12.23 -14.08 8.52
C ALA A 71 -10.83 -13.97 7.90
N VAL A 72 -10.67 -14.36 6.63
CA VAL A 72 -9.41 -14.16 5.88
C VAL A 72 -9.09 -12.67 5.76
N VAL A 73 -10.08 -11.87 5.40
CA VAL A 73 -9.92 -10.41 5.27
C VAL A 73 -9.58 -9.79 6.63
N ARG A 74 -10.24 -10.21 7.69
CA ARG A 74 -9.94 -9.77 9.06
C ARG A 74 -8.51 -10.13 9.48
N GLY A 75 -8.06 -11.34 9.17
CA GLY A 75 -6.67 -11.77 9.40
C GLY A 75 -5.67 -10.84 8.70
N LEU A 76 -5.90 -10.54 7.42
CA LEU A 76 -5.08 -9.58 6.67
C LEU A 76 -5.01 -8.20 7.34
N LEU A 77 -6.15 -7.69 7.82
CA LEU A 77 -6.20 -6.37 8.49
C LEU A 77 -5.51 -6.36 9.85
N GLN A 78 -5.57 -7.46 10.61
CA GLN A 78 -5.01 -7.56 11.96
C GLN A 78 -3.53 -7.95 11.97
N GLU A 79 -3.14 -8.83 11.07
CA GLU A 79 -1.82 -9.45 11.04
C GLU A 79 -0.92 -8.90 9.90
N GLY A 80 -1.51 -8.15 8.95
CA GLY A 80 -0.83 -7.68 7.75
C GLY A 80 -0.58 -8.80 6.73
N VAL A 81 0.25 -8.52 5.73
CA VAL A 81 0.65 -9.51 4.72
C VAL A 81 1.48 -10.64 5.35
N GLY A 82 1.32 -11.87 4.84
CA GLY A 82 1.97 -13.05 5.41
C GLY A 82 3.49 -13.02 5.31
N LEU A 83 4.01 -12.51 4.20
CA LEU A 83 5.45 -12.39 3.94
C LEU A 83 5.81 -10.91 3.83
N GLY A 84 6.89 -10.51 4.48
CA GLY A 84 7.33 -9.13 4.50
C GLY A 84 8.66 -8.95 5.25
N PRO A 85 9.17 -7.72 5.34
CA PRO A 85 10.36 -7.41 6.12
C PRO A 85 10.18 -7.80 7.58
N VAL A 86 11.18 -8.46 8.16
CA VAL A 86 11.15 -8.89 9.56
C VAL A 86 11.88 -7.88 10.43
N VAL A 87 11.22 -7.45 11.50
CA VAL A 87 11.89 -6.66 12.55
C VAL A 87 12.73 -7.62 13.37
N ASP A 88 14.03 -7.67 13.06
CA ASP A 88 15.02 -8.63 13.60
C ASP A 88 15.86 -8.06 14.74
N GLY A 89 15.77 -6.74 14.99
CA GLY A 89 16.56 -6.05 16.00
C GLY A 89 17.98 -5.67 15.54
N ASP A 90 18.41 -6.10 14.37
CA ASP A 90 19.73 -5.83 13.79
C ASP A 90 19.61 -4.99 12.52
N LEU A 91 19.32 -5.60 11.38
CA LEU A 91 19.18 -4.91 10.09
C LEU A 91 17.93 -4.01 10.05
N ILE A 92 16.84 -4.51 10.59
CA ILE A 92 15.60 -3.76 10.82
C ILE A 92 15.33 -3.69 12.33
N PRO A 93 15.95 -2.72 13.03
CA PRO A 93 15.96 -2.70 14.50
C PRO A 93 14.61 -2.36 15.14
N ARG A 94 13.69 -1.76 14.37
CA ARG A 94 12.36 -1.35 14.83
C ARG A 94 11.37 -1.23 13.67
N PRO A 95 10.06 -1.21 13.93
CA PRO A 95 9.03 -1.00 12.91
C PRO A 95 9.27 0.25 12.05
N THR A 96 8.84 0.19 10.79
CA THR A 96 9.06 1.25 9.80
C THR A 96 8.57 2.61 10.28
N LEU A 97 7.35 2.71 10.82
CA LEU A 97 6.82 4.00 11.31
C LEU A 97 7.61 4.56 12.50
N GLU A 98 8.12 3.71 13.38
CA GLU A 98 8.97 4.14 14.49
C GLU A 98 10.32 4.65 13.99
N SER A 99 10.89 3.97 12.98
CA SER A 99 12.13 4.39 12.33
C SER A 99 11.96 5.77 11.67
N LEU A 100 10.85 5.98 10.94
CA LEU A 100 10.55 7.27 10.31
C LEU A 100 10.32 8.39 11.32
N ARG A 101 9.61 8.12 12.43
CA ARG A 101 9.43 9.08 13.52
C ARG A 101 10.75 9.45 14.20
N ALA A 102 11.69 8.50 14.24
CA ALA A 102 13.06 8.74 14.73
C ALA A 102 13.98 9.41 13.68
N GLY A 103 13.44 9.88 12.56
CA GLY A 103 14.18 10.62 11.53
C GLY A 103 14.97 9.77 10.55
N VAL A 104 14.89 8.42 10.60
CA VAL A 104 15.59 7.56 9.65
C VAL A 104 15.09 7.83 8.23
N GLY A 105 16.00 8.20 7.33
CA GLY A 105 15.69 8.57 5.95
C GLY A 105 15.03 9.94 5.80
N GLY A 106 15.08 10.79 6.83
CA GLY A 106 14.58 12.16 6.76
C GLY A 106 15.30 13.04 5.74
N ASP A 107 16.56 12.71 5.46
CA ASP A 107 17.42 13.33 4.45
C ASP A 107 17.18 12.83 3.01
N LYS A 108 16.26 11.88 2.79
CA LYS A 108 15.96 11.32 1.48
C LYS A 108 14.64 11.86 0.94
N SER A 109 14.66 12.36 -0.30
CA SER A 109 13.45 12.75 -1.02
C SER A 109 12.56 11.53 -1.25
N LEU A 110 11.25 11.69 -1.04
CA LEU A 110 10.28 10.60 -1.14
C LEU A 110 9.08 11.01 -2.00
N VAL A 111 8.80 10.25 -3.05
CA VAL A 111 7.48 10.19 -3.69
C VAL A 111 6.77 8.93 -3.20
N ILE A 112 5.54 9.06 -2.69
CA ILE A 112 4.77 7.92 -2.19
C ILE A 112 3.29 8.05 -2.55
N GLY A 113 2.68 6.93 -2.95
CA GLY A 113 1.28 6.90 -3.32
C GLY A 113 0.70 5.49 -3.36
N ALA A 114 -0.59 5.41 -3.70
CA ALA A 114 -1.33 4.18 -3.84
C ALA A 114 -2.46 4.32 -4.86
N ASN A 115 -2.94 3.19 -5.37
CA ASN A 115 -4.12 3.13 -6.22
C ASN A 115 -5.39 3.18 -5.36
N ASP A 116 -6.50 3.63 -5.95
CA ASP A 116 -7.73 3.83 -5.20
C ASP A 116 -8.35 2.52 -4.69
N ASP A 117 -8.21 1.43 -5.41
CA ASP A 117 -8.93 0.19 -5.18
C ASP A 117 -8.01 -1.05 -5.13
N GLU A 118 -6.82 -0.95 -4.52
CA GLU A 118 -5.76 -1.98 -4.52
C GLU A 118 -6.29 -3.41 -4.34
N PHE A 119 -7.09 -3.65 -3.30
CA PHE A 119 -7.65 -4.96 -2.97
C PHE A 119 -9.18 -5.02 -3.04
N THR A 120 -9.83 -4.05 -3.68
CA THR A 120 -11.29 -4.00 -3.80
C THR A 120 -11.84 -5.21 -4.55
N MET A 121 -11.06 -5.82 -5.47
CA MET A 121 -11.46 -7.03 -6.19
C MET A 121 -11.77 -8.22 -5.26
N ILE A 122 -11.18 -8.30 -4.07
CA ILE A 122 -11.39 -9.42 -3.14
C ILE A 122 -12.86 -9.56 -2.72
N THR A 123 -13.58 -8.44 -2.63
CA THR A 123 -14.94 -8.44 -2.06
C THR A 123 -16.00 -7.83 -2.96
N MET A 124 -15.64 -7.08 -4.02
CA MET A 124 -16.60 -6.38 -4.87
C MET A 124 -17.62 -7.31 -5.55
N GLY A 125 -17.22 -8.54 -5.89
CA GLY A 125 -18.07 -9.56 -6.51
C GLY A 125 -18.87 -10.41 -5.53
N SER A 126 -18.78 -10.16 -4.22
CA SER A 126 -19.44 -10.99 -3.21
C SER A 126 -20.96 -10.89 -3.25
N LYS A 127 -21.63 -12.00 -3.60
CA LYS A 127 -23.10 -12.09 -3.61
C LYS A 127 -23.71 -11.94 -2.22
N ILE A 128 -22.97 -12.27 -1.17
CA ILE A 128 -23.42 -12.19 0.22
C ILE A 128 -23.39 -10.74 0.71
N LEU A 129 -22.27 -10.04 0.47
CA LEU A 129 -22.06 -8.67 0.98
C LEU A 129 -23.09 -7.67 0.44
N ARG A 130 -23.72 -7.93 -0.71
CA ARG A 130 -24.77 -7.05 -1.23
C ARG A 130 -26.00 -6.94 -0.31
N PHE A 131 -26.22 -7.93 0.55
CA PHE A 131 -27.34 -7.95 1.51
C PHE A 131 -26.92 -7.56 2.93
N VAL A 132 -25.62 -7.41 3.20
CA VAL A 132 -25.10 -7.06 4.52
C VAL A 132 -25.01 -5.54 4.63
N PRO A 133 -25.63 -4.93 5.66
CA PRO A 133 -25.43 -3.52 5.92
C PRO A 133 -23.95 -3.18 6.13
N ALA A 134 -23.47 -2.14 5.48
CA ALA A 134 -22.06 -1.74 5.47
C ALA A 134 -21.45 -1.62 6.89
N ARG A 135 -22.23 -1.08 7.85
CA ARG A 135 -21.80 -0.94 9.24
C ARG A 135 -21.55 -2.30 9.92
N LEU A 136 -22.39 -3.30 9.64
CA LEU A 136 -22.21 -4.66 10.17
C LEU A 136 -21.01 -5.35 9.53
N ALA A 137 -20.79 -5.14 8.23
CA ALA A 137 -19.62 -5.68 7.55
C ALA A 137 -18.33 -5.11 8.13
N LEU A 138 -18.23 -3.79 8.35
CA LEU A 138 -17.06 -3.17 8.98
C LEU A 138 -16.87 -3.63 10.43
N ALA A 139 -17.95 -3.80 11.20
CA ALA A 139 -17.86 -4.33 12.56
C ALA A 139 -17.34 -5.78 12.58
N ALA A 140 -17.74 -6.63 11.63
CA ALA A 140 -17.25 -7.99 11.49
C ALA A 140 -15.73 -8.03 11.14
N LEU A 141 -15.22 -6.97 10.49
CA LEU A 141 -13.78 -6.78 10.25
C LEU A 141 -13.02 -6.23 11.46
N GLY A 142 -13.72 -5.91 12.55
CA GLY A 142 -13.13 -5.40 13.78
C GLY A 142 -13.00 -3.88 13.83
N ALA A 143 -13.64 -3.13 12.92
CA ALA A 143 -13.64 -1.67 12.97
C ALA A 143 -14.41 -1.16 14.21
N PRO A 144 -13.81 -0.35 15.10
CA PRO A 144 -14.53 0.28 16.22
C PRO A 144 -15.70 1.12 15.71
N GLY A 145 -16.83 1.15 16.44
CA GLY A 145 -18.05 1.80 15.99
C GLY A 145 -17.90 3.28 15.61
N ARG A 146 -17.05 4.04 16.34
CA ARG A 146 -16.70 5.43 16.00
C ARG A 146 -15.91 5.53 14.67
N VAL A 147 -14.95 4.62 14.46
CA VAL A 147 -14.13 4.57 13.24
C VAL A 147 -15.02 4.19 12.06
N ALA A 148 -15.86 3.16 12.21
CA ALA A 148 -16.79 2.75 11.16
C ALA A 148 -17.75 3.89 10.77
N SER A 149 -18.27 4.67 11.72
CA SER A 149 -19.16 5.79 11.44
C SER A 149 -18.46 6.91 10.66
N ALA A 150 -17.28 7.34 11.10
CA ALA A 150 -16.50 8.35 10.40
C ALA A 150 -16.08 7.88 9.01
N TYR A 151 -15.62 6.65 8.88
CA TYR A 151 -15.22 6.05 7.60
C TYR A 151 -16.38 5.98 6.60
N LEU A 152 -17.59 5.60 7.05
CA LEU A 152 -18.79 5.56 6.21
C LEU A 152 -19.22 6.94 5.71
N GLU A 153 -18.96 7.97 6.51
CA GLU A 153 -19.21 9.37 6.17
C GLU A 153 -18.23 9.85 5.10
N ASP A 154 -16.92 9.64 5.33
CA ASP A 154 -15.85 10.08 4.41
C ASP A 154 -15.90 9.32 3.07
N ASN A 155 -16.42 8.09 3.06
CA ASN A 155 -16.48 7.22 1.89
C ASN A 155 -17.89 7.01 1.32
N ARG A 156 -18.77 8.03 1.42
CA ARG A 156 -20.17 7.95 0.94
C ARG A 156 -20.30 7.56 -0.53
N ALA A 157 -19.41 8.06 -1.37
CA ALA A 157 -19.41 7.75 -2.81
C ALA A 157 -19.16 6.27 -3.08
N VAL A 158 -18.18 5.66 -2.39
CA VAL A 158 -17.88 4.23 -2.50
C VAL A 158 -19.04 3.40 -1.90
N ARG A 159 -19.59 3.82 -0.77
CA ARG A 159 -20.73 3.17 -0.13
C ARG A 159 -21.94 3.05 -1.06
N ARG A 160 -22.22 4.07 -1.90
CA ARG A 160 -23.32 4.02 -2.89
C ARG A 160 -23.12 2.94 -3.95
N ARG A 161 -21.90 2.50 -4.19
CA ARG A 161 -21.55 1.39 -5.11
C ARG A 161 -21.82 0.00 -4.51
N GLY A 162 -22.17 -0.07 -3.23
CA GLY A 162 -22.53 -1.30 -2.51
C GLY A 162 -21.54 -1.73 -1.44
N THR A 163 -21.99 -2.61 -0.55
CA THR A 163 -21.18 -3.06 0.61
C THR A 163 -19.93 -3.82 0.19
N GLY A 164 -19.98 -4.64 -0.88
CA GLY A 164 -18.79 -5.34 -1.37
C GLY A 164 -17.69 -4.38 -1.81
N MET A 165 -18.04 -3.32 -2.54
CA MET A 165 -17.11 -2.25 -2.93
C MET A 165 -16.53 -1.54 -1.71
N LEU A 166 -17.38 -1.18 -0.75
CA LEU A 166 -16.96 -0.47 0.45
C LEU A 166 -16.00 -1.31 1.32
N VAL A 167 -16.29 -2.60 1.49
CA VAL A 167 -15.44 -3.51 2.26
C VAL A 167 -14.07 -3.66 1.59
N GLY A 168 -14.03 -3.85 0.28
CA GLY A 168 -12.77 -3.92 -0.46
C GLY A 168 -11.98 -2.61 -0.41
N ARG A 169 -12.66 -1.46 -0.51
CA ARG A 169 -12.04 -0.15 -0.30
C ARG A 169 -11.52 0.00 1.13
N TYR A 170 -12.24 -0.49 2.14
CA TYR A 170 -11.77 -0.48 3.53
C TYR A 170 -10.48 -1.29 3.70
N VAL A 171 -10.37 -2.46 3.06
CA VAL A 171 -9.14 -3.25 3.04
C VAL A 171 -8.01 -2.49 2.35
N THR A 172 -8.26 -1.92 1.17
CA THR A 172 -7.31 -1.07 0.45
C THR A 172 -6.83 0.09 1.31
N ASP A 173 -7.77 0.81 1.92
CA ASP A 173 -7.50 1.99 2.73
C ASP A 173 -6.68 1.63 3.98
N HIS A 174 -7.01 0.53 4.65
CA HIS A 174 -6.29 0.09 5.84
C HIS A 174 -4.87 -0.39 5.52
N THR A 175 -4.71 -1.16 4.43
CA THR A 175 -3.43 -1.80 4.08
C THR A 175 -2.47 -0.82 3.38
N PHE A 176 -2.98 0.02 2.46
CA PHE A 176 -2.14 0.87 1.61
C PHE A 176 -2.33 2.35 1.88
N ARG A 177 -3.54 2.90 1.70
CA ARG A 177 -3.75 4.34 1.66
C ARG A 177 -3.55 5.01 3.02
N ALA A 178 -3.98 4.38 4.13
CA ALA A 178 -3.65 4.85 5.47
C ALA A 178 -2.14 4.74 5.75
N GLY A 179 -1.46 3.74 5.18
CA GLY A 179 0.00 3.62 5.24
C GLY A 179 0.71 4.83 4.63
N VAL A 180 0.30 5.27 3.44
CA VAL A 180 0.83 6.50 2.80
C VAL A 180 0.64 7.71 3.71
N ALA A 181 -0.57 7.89 4.25
CA ALA A 181 -0.87 8.99 5.17
C ALA A 181 0.01 8.97 6.42
N ARG A 182 0.16 7.79 7.07
CA ARG A 182 0.98 7.61 8.27
C ARG A 182 2.47 7.86 8.01
N VAL A 183 2.99 7.45 6.85
CA VAL A 183 4.39 7.72 6.46
C VAL A 183 4.61 9.22 6.28
N ALA A 184 3.71 9.91 5.57
CA ALA A 184 3.79 11.35 5.39
C ALA A 184 3.75 12.10 6.73
N ASP A 185 2.80 11.73 7.60
CA ASP A 185 2.66 12.34 8.94
C ASP A 185 3.88 12.06 9.85
N ALA A 186 4.45 10.82 9.78
CA ALA A 186 5.64 10.47 10.56
C ALA A 186 6.87 11.28 10.13
N ARG A 187 7.09 11.43 8.82
CA ARG A 187 8.17 12.26 8.28
C ARG A 187 8.00 13.74 8.62
N ALA A 188 6.78 14.26 8.45
CA ALA A 188 6.43 15.62 8.77
C ALA A 188 6.63 15.94 10.27
N ARG A 189 6.35 14.99 11.15
CA ARG A 189 6.59 15.11 12.59
C ARG A 189 8.09 15.09 12.90
N ALA A 190 8.84 14.15 12.37
CA ALA A 190 10.29 14.07 12.57
C ALA A 190 10.99 15.35 12.10
N SER A 191 10.55 15.94 10.99
CA SER A 191 11.07 17.23 10.48
C SER A 191 10.87 18.40 11.46
N ARG A 192 9.73 18.46 12.17
CA ARG A 192 9.47 19.49 13.18
C ARG A 192 10.26 19.31 14.45
N GLU A 193 10.51 18.05 14.84
CA GLU A 193 11.24 17.68 16.06
C GLU A 193 12.77 17.76 15.89
N ALA A 194 13.25 17.72 14.63
CA ALA A 194 14.65 18.01 14.33
C ALA A 194 14.93 19.49 14.60
N ASP A 195 15.92 19.78 15.47
CA ASP A 195 16.36 21.16 15.74
C ASP A 195 16.62 21.90 14.41
N ALA A 196 16.36 23.21 14.42
CA ALA A 196 16.29 24.12 13.26
C ALA A 196 17.53 24.17 12.32
N GLY A 197 18.44 23.22 12.38
CA GLY A 197 19.63 23.08 11.55
C GLY A 197 19.60 21.94 10.53
N GLY A 198 18.64 21.03 10.58
CA GLY A 198 18.52 19.91 9.64
C GLY A 198 17.39 20.12 8.63
N SER A 199 17.72 20.38 7.36
CA SER A 199 16.72 20.42 6.29
C SER A 199 16.18 19.03 6.05
N ALA A 200 14.90 18.78 6.37
CA ALA A 200 14.23 17.55 5.98
C ALA A 200 14.02 17.51 4.45
N ALA A 201 14.31 16.39 3.84
CA ALA A 201 14.07 16.23 2.41
C ALA A 201 12.56 16.16 2.10
N PRO A 202 12.12 16.71 0.96
CA PRO A 202 10.71 16.83 0.63
C PRO A 202 10.03 15.46 0.45
N THR A 203 8.70 15.46 0.71
CA THR A 203 7.81 14.33 0.48
C THR A 203 6.70 14.76 -0.47
N TRP A 204 6.50 13.99 -1.54
CA TRP A 204 5.42 14.19 -2.51
C TRP A 204 4.42 13.05 -2.41
N LEU A 205 3.14 13.39 -2.50
CA LEU A 205 2.05 12.43 -2.46
C LEU A 205 1.40 12.30 -3.83
N TYR A 206 1.05 11.08 -4.22
CA TYR A 206 0.22 10.86 -5.41
C TYR A 206 -0.89 9.84 -5.12
N ARG A 207 -1.87 9.78 -6.02
CA ARG A 207 -2.95 8.80 -6.05
C ARG A 207 -3.26 8.43 -7.49
N LEU A 208 -3.36 7.14 -7.82
CA LEU A 208 -3.92 6.67 -9.08
C LEU A 208 -5.41 6.44 -8.90
N SER A 209 -6.25 7.17 -9.65
CA SER A 209 -7.71 7.07 -9.65
C SER A 209 -8.28 6.56 -10.97
N TRP A 210 -7.45 6.42 -12.00
CA TRP A 210 -7.89 5.90 -13.29
C TRP A 210 -8.44 4.49 -13.13
N VAL A 211 -9.66 4.28 -13.66
CA VAL A 211 -10.40 3.04 -13.55
C VAL A 211 -10.07 2.14 -14.74
N SER A 212 -9.56 0.95 -14.49
CA SER A 212 -9.33 -0.07 -15.51
C SER A 212 -10.65 -0.42 -16.20
N PRO A 213 -10.72 -0.40 -17.54
CA PRO A 213 -11.91 -0.82 -18.28
C PRO A 213 -12.19 -2.32 -18.13
N THR A 214 -11.17 -3.14 -17.83
CA THR A 214 -11.31 -4.57 -17.61
C THR A 214 -11.92 -4.92 -16.26
N HIS A 215 -11.54 -4.17 -15.21
CA HIS A 215 -11.92 -4.51 -13.82
C HIS A 215 -12.92 -3.52 -13.21
N GLY A 216 -13.13 -2.34 -13.80
CA GLY A 216 -14.03 -1.30 -13.25
C GLY A 216 -13.54 -0.64 -11.97
N ILE A 217 -12.25 -0.77 -11.66
CA ILE A 217 -11.57 -0.23 -10.47
C ILE A 217 -10.11 0.13 -10.77
N ALA A 218 -9.50 0.97 -9.92
CA ALA A 218 -8.06 1.23 -9.91
C ALA A 218 -7.36 0.18 -9.02
N LEU A 219 -7.16 -1.03 -9.57
CA LEU A 219 -6.69 -2.20 -8.83
C LEU A 219 -5.19 -2.18 -8.54
N HIS A 220 -4.74 -3.17 -7.76
CA HIS A 220 -3.32 -3.37 -7.42
C HIS A 220 -2.45 -3.57 -8.66
N CYS A 221 -1.26 -2.98 -8.65
CA CYS A 221 -0.28 -2.99 -9.74
C CYS A 221 -0.75 -2.27 -11.04
N LEU A 222 -1.90 -1.60 -11.06
CA LEU A 222 -2.36 -0.88 -12.25
C LEU A 222 -1.45 0.31 -12.61
N ASP A 223 -0.77 0.90 -11.64
CA ASP A 223 0.20 1.99 -11.83
C ASP A 223 1.51 1.53 -12.48
N VAL A 224 1.90 0.27 -12.30
CA VAL A 224 3.20 -0.27 -12.74
C VAL A 224 3.46 -0.05 -14.25
N PRO A 225 2.59 -0.47 -15.18
CA PRO A 225 2.84 -0.25 -16.61
C PRO A 225 2.90 1.21 -17.01
N PHE A 226 2.25 2.11 -16.28
CA PHE A 226 2.29 3.55 -16.53
C PHE A 226 3.55 4.21 -15.98
N VAL A 227 3.99 3.83 -14.77
CA VAL A 227 5.22 4.34 -14.16
C VAL A 227 6.45 3.93 -14.98
N PHE A 228 6.50 2.69 -15.46
CA PHE A 228 7.64 2.18 -16.23
C PHE A 228 7.51 2.36 -17.74
N ASP A 229 6.41 2.92 -18.23
CA ASP A 229 6.11 3.09 -19.66
C ASP A 229 6.21 1.78 -20.48
N VAL A 230 5.63 0.72 -19.95
CA VAL A 230 5.67 -0.63 -20.53
C VAL A 230 4.27 -1.12 -20.89
N LEU A 231 3.50 -0.27 -21.58
CA LEU A 231 2.08 -0.54 -21.92
C LEU A 231 1.88 -1.77 -22.80
N ASP A 232 2.91 -2.15 -23.57
CA ASP A 232 2.89 -3.31 -24.48
C ASP A 232 3.45 -4.60 -23.82
N ALA A 233 3.82 -4.55 -22.54
CA ALA A 233 4.35 -5.72 -21.85
C ALA A 233 3.30 -6.83 -21.68
N PRO A 234 3.74 -8.11 -21.60
CA PRO A 234 2.83 -9.22 -21.35
C PRO A 234 1.93 -8.98 -20.15
N ARG A 235 0.66 -9.36 -20.26
CA ARG A 235 -0.36 -9.26 -19.22
C ARG A 235 -0.84 -7.84 -18.89
N VAL A 236 -0.31 -6.78 -19.48
CA VAL A 236 -0.82 -5.42 -19.26
C VAL A 236 -2.28 -5.29 -19.71
N THR A 237 -2.65 -5.94 -20.80
CA THR A 237 -4.05 -5.97 -21.28
C THR A 237 -5.02 -6.61 -20.29
N GLU A 238 -4.56 -7.52 -19.44
CA GLU A 238 -5.39 -8.16 -18.41
C GLU A 238 -5.81 -7.15 -17.32
N ILE A 239 -4.94 -6.19 -17.01
CA ILE A 239 -5.17 -5.20 -15.94
C ILE A 239 -5.56 -3.82 -16.44
N ALA A 240 -5.03 -3.38 -17.59
CA ALA A 240 -5.24 -2.03 -18.13
C ALA A 240 -6.13 -1.99 -19.40
N GLY A 241 -6.58 -3.17 -19.90
CA GLY A 241 -7.37 -3.26 -21.13
C GLY A 241 -6.51 -3.18 -22.39
N SER A 242 -7.17 -3.35 -23.55
CA SER A 242 -6.50 -3.43 -24.86
C SER A 242 -5.98 -2.08 -25.39
N ALA A 243 -6.40 -0.96 -24.78
CA ALA A 243 -5.99 0.37 -25.20
C ALA A 243 -5.70 1.24 -23.94
N PRO A 244 -4.64 0.90 -23.18
CA PRO A 244 -4.27 1.69 -22.02
C PRO A 244 -3.89 3.11 -22.44
N PRO A 245 -4.34 4.16 -21.70
CA PRO A 245 -4.20 5.54 -22.14
C PRO A 245 -2.75 6.01 -22.11
N ARG A 246 -2.19 6.28 -23.28
CA ARG A 246 -0.81 6.76 -23.46
C ARG A 246 -0.51 8.03 -22.64
N GLY A 247 -1.45 9.00 -22.61
CA GLY A 247 -1.27 10.24 -21.85
C GLY A 247 -1.11 10.03 -20.33
N LEU A 248 -1.67 8.94 -19.78
CA LEU A 248 -1.43 8.58 -18.38
C LEU A 248 -0.01 8.06 -18.17
N ALA A 249 0.50 7.24 -19.10
CA ALA A 249 1.89 6.79 -19.07
C ALA A 249 2.85 7.98 -19.19
N ASP A 250 2.62 8.87 -20.15
CA ASP A 250 3.44 10.07 -20.34
C ASP A 250 3.49 10.92 -19.06
N ALA A 251 2.36 11.09 -18.38
CA ALA A 251 2.28 11.84 -17.12
C ALA A 251 3.00 11.14 -15.95
N MET A 252 2.75 9.84 -15.74
CA MET A 252 3.33 9.09 -14.61
C MET A 252 4.82 8.81 -14.82
N HIS A 253 5.18 8.27 -15.97
CA HIS A 253 6.57 8.00 -16.33
C HIS A 253 7.40 9.29 -16.37
N GLY A 254 6.88 10.34 -17.04
CA GLY A 254 7.56 11.64 -17.10
C GLY A 254 7.82 12.23 -15.72
N SER A 255 6.87 12.10 -14.79
CA SER A 255 7.04 12.54 -13.41
C SER A 255 8.08 11.69 -12.65
N ALA A 256 8.09 10.36 -12.87
CA ALA A 256 9.08 9.48 -12.25
C ALA A 256 10.50 9.79 -12.76
N VAL A 257 10.66 9.99 -14.06
CA VAL A 257 11.95 10.37 -14.67
C VAL A 257 12.42 11.73 -14.17
N ALA A 258 11.54 12.74 -14.12
CA ALA A 258 11.85 14.07 -13.60
C ALA A 258 12.31 13.99 -12.13
N PHE A 259 11.61 13.21 -11.30
CA PHE A 259 12.01 12.99 -9.92
C PHE A 259 13.38 12.33 -9.80
N LEU A 260 13.62 11.25 -10.56
CA LEU A 260 14.89 10.53 -10.51
C LEU A 260 16.08 11.36 -11.02
N ARG A 261 15.86 12.23 -12.02
CA ARG A 261 16.88 13.05 -12.60
C ARG A 261 17.11 14.37 -11.85
N ASP A 262 16.02 15.05 -11.50
CA ASP A 262 16.05 16.44 -11.03
C ASP A 262 15.63 16.57 -9.55
N GLY A 263 15.19 15.49 -8.91
CA GLY A 263 14.70 15.49 -7.53
C GLY A 263 13.31 16.11 -7.34
N ASN A 264 12.58 16.39 -8.44
CA ASN A 264 11.26 17.04 -8.41
C ASN A 264 10.30 16.35 -9.40
N PRO A 265 9.17 15.76 -8.93
CA PRO A 265 8.24 15.05 -9.80
C PRO A 265 7.25 15.96 -10.54
N GLY A 266 7.31 17.29 -10.37
CA GLY A 266 6.52 18.26 -11.13
C GLY A 266 5.24 18.76 -10.44
N TRP A 267 5.04 18.47 -9.14
CA TRP A 267 3.94 19.06 -8.34
C TRP A 267 4.46 19.51 -6.97
N PRO A 268 3.71 20.30 -6.19
CA PRO A 268 4.15 20.75 -4.87
C PRO A 268 4.34 19.59 -3.89
N SER A 269 5.43 19.61 -3.11
CA SER A 269 5.64 18.69 -2.00
C SER A 269 4.69 18.98 -0.84
N ALA A 270 4.54 18.00 0.05
CA ALA A 270 3.85 18.21 1.31
C ALA A 270 4.58 19.27 2.14
N PRO A 271 3.86 20.27 2.68
CA PRO A 271 4.47 21.29 3.53
C PRO A 271 4.98 20.68 4.83
N GLU A 272 5.95 21.33 5.45
CA GLU A 272 6.47 20.89 6.74
C GLU A 272 5.34 20.74 7.75
N GLY A 273 5.36 19.59 8.40
CA GLY A 273 4.49 19.33 9.54
C GLY A 273 3.10 18.82 9.24
N ARG A 274 2.71 18.55 8.00
CA ARG A 274 1.40 17.96 7.65
C ARG A 274 1.41 17.27 6.29
N ARG A 275 0.42 16.41 6.06
CA ARG A 275 0.06 15.97 4.70
C ARG A 275 -0.33 17.20 3.87
N GLY A 276 -0.13 17.13 2.58
CA GLY A 276 -0.32 18.28 1.71
C GLY A 276 -0.79 17.93 0.32
N PRO A 277 -0.53 18.81 -0.64
CA PRO A 277 -0.93 18.63 -2.03
C PRO A 277 -0.56 17.24 -2.54
N SER A 278 -1.50 16.62 -3.26
CA SER A 278 -1.31 15.29 -3.82
C SER A 278 -1.64 15.31 -5.31
N ARG A 279 -0.76 14.75 -6.14
CA ARG A 279 -1.05 14.53 -7.56
C ARG A 279 -2.09 13.42 -7.70
N VAL A 280 -3.15 13.65 -8.48
CA VAL A 280 -4.11 12.61 -8.86
C VAL A 280 -3.84 12.24 -10.31
N PHE A 281 -3.46 10.99 -10.53
CA PHE A 281 -3.32 10.43 -11.87
C PHE A 281 -4.65 9.82 -12.30
N ASP A 282 -5.32 10.50 -13.22
CA ASP A 282 -6.59 10.11 -13.83
C ASP A 282 -6.65 10.67 -15.25
N ILE A 283 -7.52 10.12 -16.07
CA ILE A 283 -7.76 10.64 -17.43
C ILE A 283 -9.25 10.87 -17.65
N GLY A 284 -9.55 11.97 -18.31
CA GLY A 284 -10.93 12.35 -18.65
C GLY A 284 -11.74 12.86 -17.47
N SER A 285 -11.14 13.04 -16.32
CA SER A 285 -11.72 13.71 -15.18
C SER A 285 -11.57 15.22 -15.35
N SER A 286 -12.63 15.98 -15.06
CA SER A 286 -12.56 17.44 -14.91
C SER A 286 -11.96 17.85 -13.55
N ALA A 287 -11.53 16.87 -12.74
CA ALA A 287 -10.91 17.13 -11.45
C ALA A 287 -9.51 17.75 -11.63
N PRO A 288 -9.09 18.63 -10.73
CA PRO A 288 -7.75 19.16 -10.77
C PRO A 288 -6.72 18.06 -10.58
N ASP A 289 -5.63 18.13 -11.33
CA ASP A 289 -4.51 17.18 -11.26
C ASP A 289 -3.82 17.15 -9.89
N VAL A 290 -3.95 18.24 -9.11
CA VAL A 290 -3.42 18.35 -7.75
C VAL A 290 -4.55 18.76 -6.81
N VAL A 291 -4.76 17.97 -5.78
CA VAL A 291 -5.77 18.21 -4.74
C VAL A 291 -5.09 18.51 -3.39
N PRO A 292 -5.75 19.24 -2.48
CA PRO A 292 -5.14 19.61 -1.20
C PRO A 292 -4.75 18.42 -0.32
N ASP A 293 -5.54 17.34 -0.32
CA ASP A 293 -5.26 16.08 0.38
C ASP A 293 -6.02 14.93 -0.30
N ALA A 294 -5.30 14.06 -1.03
CA ALA A 294 -5.90 12.90 -1.68
C ALA A 294 -6.20 11.75 -0.70
N TYR A 295 -5.76 11.88 0.55
CA TYR A 295 -5.86 10.87 1.59
C TYR A 295 -6.81 11.26 2.74
N ALA A 296 -7.59 12.33 2.59
CA ALA A 296 -8.55 12.78 3.59
C ALA A 296 -9.57 11.68 3.97
N SER A 297 -9.99 10.85 2.99
CA SER A 297 -10.97 9.78 3.21
C SER A 297 -10.50 8.63 4.10
N VAL A 298 -9.20 8.57 4.43
CA VAL A 298 -8.64 7.56 5.34
C VAL A 298 -8.30 8.12 6.72
N SER A 299 -8.64 9.36 7.01
CA SER A 299 -8.32 10.03 8.28
C SER A 299 -8.86 9.29 9.51
N ALA A 300 -10.00 8.60 9.36
CA ALA A 300 -10.57 7.78 10.42
C ALA A 300 -9.72 6.54 10.79
N LEU A 301 -8.73 6.17 9.95
CA LEU A 301 -7.88 4.98 10.10
C LEU A 301 -6.46 5.33 10.63
N GLY A 302 -6.18 6.62 10.80
CA GLY A 302 -4.86 7.17 11.11
C GLY A 302 -4.43 7.17 12.54
#